data_61318edca40f76a05ab759fe5d7d7cde
#
_entry.id   61318edca40f76a05ab759fe5d7d7cde
#
_cell.length_a   1.000
_cell.length_b   1.000
_cell.length_c   1.000
_cell.angle_alpha   90.00
_cell.angle_beta   90.00
_cell.angle_gamma   90.00
#
_symmetry.space_group_name_H-M   'P 1'
#
loop_
_entity.id
_entity.type
_entity.pdbx_description
1 polymer ?
#
loop_
_entity_poly.entity_id
_entity_poly.type
_entity_poly.pdbx_seq_one_letter_code
_entity_poly.pdbx_strand_id
1 'polypeptide(L)'
;MAKIVNKYPVGIQTFSKIRENGYFYIDKTQFIVDFREKQMSYVFLSRPRRFGKSLFASTLQAYFEGRKELFEGLAIADYEKEWVKHPVLHFDLSGAKHFDADALNNYLNLELLPYEELYGKREGEIYPNERLEGIVKRAYKQTGEKAVVIIDEYDAPLLDVVHEKENLQPLRRIMQNFYSPLKKLDPYLEFCFITGITKFPQLSIFSELNNLDNISLFDQYSAICGISKTELTTQMKPDAEALGEALGMTYEECLKELTQFYDGYHFSEKSEDVFNPFSLVKALNARKIAPYWFGSGTPSFLLKLLDKYHVNLASLEGQEAVLSSFDQSTEEMTDALPLLYQSGYLTIKKYDPMFREYTLGIPNKEVRDGLLNSLIPHYVNPRRSDNDAFLLGFCKAVYRNDIEAALEHMRTYMATIPYDLENHSEKHYQTIFYLMFSFLNIYIRTEVKSAIGRADAVMHMPDTIYVFELKVDKSAEEALAQIDEKGYMLPYHAEGKRLVKVGISFDSTQRTISDWKIKED
;
A
#
# COMPACT_ATOMS: atom_id res chain seq x y z
N MET A 1 1.60 -22.15 28.07
CA MET A 1 1.32 -20.92 27.31
C MET A 1 2.53 -20.01 27.45
N ALA A 2 3.23 -19.70 26.38
CA ALA A 2 4.34 -18.76 26.41
C ALA A 2 3.81 -17.38 26.84
N LYS A 3 4.53 -16.72 27.72
CA LYS A 3 4.13 -15.43 28.32
C LYS A 3 4.11 -14.37 27.23
N ILE A 4 3.00 -13.64 27.04
CA ILE A 4 2.99 -12.45 26.19
C ILE A 4 3.94 -11.45 26.82
N VAL A 5 5.00 -11.07 26.11
CA VAL A 5 6.02 -10.14 26.63
C VAL A 5 5.50 -8.71 26.52
N ASN A 6 4.88 -8.36 25.39
CA ASN A 6 4.34 -7.03 25.13
C ASN A 6 2.81 -7.05 24.96
N LYS A 7 2.14 -6.04 25.50
CA LYS A 7 0.70 -5.81 25.29
C LYS A 7 0.52 -4.91 24.06
N TYR A 8 0.22 -5.51 22.93
CA TYR A 8 0.10 -4.77 21.66
C TYR A 8 -1.20 -3.98 21.50
N PRO A 9 -1.15 -2.74 20.99
CA PRO A 9 -2.31 -1.88 20.77
C PRO A 9 -3.03 -2.22 19.45
N VAL A 10 -3.48 -3.46 19.27
CA VAL A 10 -4.12 -3.89 18.03
C VAL A 10 -5.39 -3.08 17.77
N GLY A 11 -5.39 -2.28 16.68
CA GLY A 11 -6.53 -1.43 16.31
C GLY A 11 -6.68 -0.15 17.16
N ILE A 12 -5.71 0.18 18.01
CA ILE A 12 -5.69 1.43 18.78
C ILE A 12 -4.75 2.41 18.08
N GLN A 13 -5.27 3.58 17.74
CA GLN A 13 -4.53 4.65 17.09
C GLN A 13 -4.41 5.93 17.95
N THR A 14 -4.94 5.92 19.16
CA THR A 14 -4.88 7.05 20.09
C THR A 14 -3.71 6.89 21.04
N PHE A 15 -2.72 7.79 20.93
CA PHE A 15 -1.48 7.74 21.71
C PHE A 15 -1.72 7.77 23.23
N SER A 16 -2.59 8.66 23.73
CA SER A 16 -2.91 8.74 25.16
C SER A 16 -3.46 7.41 25.68
N LYS A 17 -4.37 6.79 24.93
CA LYS A 17 -4.94 5.47 25.30
C LYS A 17 -3.86 4.38 25.35
N ILE A 18 -2.87 4.43 24.45
CA ILE A 18 -1.74 3.48 24.45
C ILE A 18 -0.91 3.66 25.71
N ARG A 19 -0.51 4.90 26.03
CA ARG A 19 0.36 5.20 27.17
C ARG A 19 -0.32 4.98 28.53
N GLU A 20 -1.54 5.48 28.68
CA GLU A 20 -2.32 5.36 29.92
C GLU A 20 -2.64 3.91 30.30
N ASN A 21 -2.81 3.03 29.30
CA ASN A 21 -3.15 1.63 29.52
C ASN A 21 -1.93 0.67 29.42
N GLY A 22 -0.72 1.20 29.35
CA GLY A 22 0.53 0.42 29.32
C GLY A 22 0.65 -0.53 28.13
N TYR A 23 0.12 -0.12 26.96
CA TYR A 23 0.37 -0.83 25.71
C TYR A 23 1.79 -0.57 25.23
N PHE A 24 2.33 -1.51 24.48
CA PHE A 24 3.62 -1.36 23.81
C PHE A 24 3.56 -0.26 22.75
N TYR A 25 4.50 0.67 22.82
CA TYR A 25 4.65 1.77 21.88
C TYR A 25 6.07 1.77 21.32
N ILE A 26 6.21 1.73 20.02
CA ILE A 26 7.50 1.94 19.35
C ILE A 26 7.72 3.44 19.26
N ASP A 27 8.78 3.91 19.90
CA ASP A 27 9.05 5.34 20.03
C ASP A 27 9.42 5.98 18.68
N LYS A 28 8.55 6.87 18.20
CA LYS A 28 8.76 7.70 17.01
C LYS A 28 8.91 9.18 17.36
N THR A 29 9.04 9.51 18.65
CA THR A 29 9.08 10.90 19.10
C THR A 29 10.35 11.64 18.71
N GLN A 30 11.43 10.91 18.31
CA GLN A 30 12.62 11.52 17.73
C GLN A 30 12.29 12.36 16.47
N PHE A 31 11.29 11.95 15.69
CA PHE A 31 10.87 12.73 14.52
C PHE A 31 10.21 14.08 14.91
N ILE A 32 9.57 14.15 16.08
CA ILE A 32 9.07 15.43 16.62
C ILE A 32 10.25 16.32 17.00
N VAL A 33 11.29 15.77 17.63
CA VAL A 33 12.54 16.49 17.90
C VAL A 33 13.11 17.07 16.60
N ASP A 34 13.22 16.27 15.57
CA ASP A 34 13.74 16.70 14.26
C ASP A 34 12.92 17.84 13.65
N PHE A 35 11.57 17.80 13.77
CA PHE A 35 10.71 18.89 13.31
C PHE A 35 10.97 20.19 14.07
N ARG A 36 11.16 20.09 15.40
CA ARG A 36 11.46 21.27 16.23
C ARG A 36 12.84 21.84 15.93
N GLU A 37 13.87 21.02 15.83
CA GLU A 37 15.24 21.47 15.52
C GLU A 37 15.35 22.14 14.15
N LYS A 38 14.62 21.62 13.15
CA LYS A 38 14.59 22.18 11.80
C LYS A 38 13.58 23.31 11.62
N GLN A 39 12.86 23.65 12.68
CA GLN A 39 11.82 24.71 12.66
C GLN A 39 10.77 24.49 11.56
N MET A 40 10.39 23.24 11.32
CA MET A 40 9.35 22.91 10.34
C MET A 40 8.00 23.34 10.89
N SER A 41 7.27 24.15 10.11
CA SER A 41 5.96 24.68 10.52
C SER A 41 4.80 24.03 9.78
N TYR A 42 5.02 23.56 8.55
CA TYR A 42 4.01 22.88 7.73
C TYR A 42 4.57 21.60 7.18
N VAL A 43 4.01 20.46 7.59
CA VAL A 43 4.52 19.13 7.23
C VAL A 43 3.41 18.31 6.58
N PHE A 44 3.74 17.72 5.44
CA PHE A 44 2.89 16.77 4.73
C PHE A 44 3.52 15.38 4.70
N LEU A 45 2.74 14.36 5.07
CA LEU A 45 3.15 12.96 5.04
C LEU A 45 2.10 12.09 4.38
N SER A 46 2.43 11.45 3.26
CA SER A 46 1.62 10.36 2.72
C SER A 46 2.24 9.00 3.05
N ARG A 47 1.39 8.05 3.46
CA ARG A 47 1.76 6.63 3.67
C ARG A 47 0.53 5.76 3.37
N PRO A 48 0.72 4.51 3.00
CA PRO A 48 -0.39 3.59 2.81
C PRO A 48 -1.29 3.47 4.05
N ARG A 49 -2.47 2.90 3.89
CA ARG A 49 -3.38 2.63 5.01
C ARG A 49 -2.70 1.74 6.05
N ARG A 50 -3.01 1.99 7.34
CA ARG A 50 -2.55 1.18 8.50
C ARG A 50 -1.04 1.20 8.75
N PHE A 51 -0.35 2.22 8.27
CA PHE A 51 1.08 2.45 8.55
C PHE A 51 1.34 3.21 9.85
N GLY A 52 0.33 3.68 10.57
CA GLY A 52 0.48 4.39 11.83
C GLY A 52 0.42 5.91 11.72
N LYS A 53 -0.05 6.48 10.58
CA LYS A 53 -0.24 7.93 10.40
C LYS A 53 -1.09 8.56 11.51
N SER A 54 -2.27 8.00 11.75
CA SER A 54 -3.20 8.50 12.78
C SER A 54 -2.62 8.38 14.19
N LEU A 55 -1.82 7.34 14.46
CA LEU A 55 -1.10 7.22 15.73
C LEU A 55 -0.07 8.35 15.88
N PHE A 56 0.70 8.63 14.82
CA PHE A 56 1.66 9.72 14.85
C PHE A 56 0.97 11.10 14.96
N ALA A 57 -0.14 11.31 14.25
CA ALA A 57 -0.98 12.51 14.39
C ALA A 57 -1.49 12.68 15.83
N SER A 58 -1.97 11.61 16.46
CA SER A 58 -2.39 11.59 17.86
C SER A 58 -1.22 11.82 18.84
N THR A 59 0.00 11.38 18.48
CA THR A 59 1.22 11.66 19.28
C THR A 59 1.58 13.15 19.21
N LEU A 60 1.52 13.75 18.00
CA LEU A 60 1.71 15.20 17.82
C LEU A 60 0.67 16.00 18.60
N GLN A 61 -0.61 15.59 18.57
CA GLN A 61 -1.67 16.22 19.36
C GLN A 61 -1.31 16.25 20.84
N ALA A 62 -0.98 15.10 21.42
CA ALA A 62 -0.63 15.00 22.84
C ALA A 62 0.60 15.84 23.20
N TYR A 63 1.60 15.90 22.30
CA TYR A 63 2.79 16.72 22.48
C TYR A 63 2.44 18.22 22.54
N PHE A 64 1.71 18.73 21.56
CA PHE A 64 1.34 20.14 21.51
C PHE A 64 0.27 20.54 22.54
N GLU A 65 -0.50 19.58 23.06
CA GLU A 65 -1.37 19.78 24.24
C GLU A 65 -0.56 19.88 25.55
N GLY A 66 0.77 19.70 25.51
CA GLY A 66 1.65 19.77 26.67
C GLY A 66 1.48 18.60 27.66
N ARG A 67 1.03 17.43 27.19
CA ARG A 67 0.77 16.25 28.02
C ARG A 67 2.04 15.47 28.35
N LYS A 68 2.95 16.11 29.05
CA LYS A 68 4.28 15.60 29.43
C LYS A 68 4.25 14.19 30.01
N GLU A 69 3.27 13.88 30.83
CA GLU A 69 3.13 12.58 31.52
C GLU A 69 3.03 11.38 30.56
N LEU A 70 2.56 11.60 29.33
CA LEU A 70 2.45 10.55 28.33
C LEU A 70 3.78 10.21 27.63
N PHE A 71 4.76 11.09 27.75
CA PHE A 71 6.04 10.98 27.05
C PHE A 71 7.18 10.47 27.94
N GLU A 72 6.90 10.12 29.18
CA GLU A 72 7.90 9.58 30.11
C GLU A 72 8.61 8.36 29.51
N GLY A 73 9.93 8.41 29.48
CA GLY A 73 10.79 7.35 28.91
C GLY A 73 10.83 7.31 27.37
N LEU A 74 10.32 8.32 26.67
CA LEU A 74 10.44 8.47 25.22
C LEU A 74 11.51 9.52 24.87
N ALA A 75 12.09 9.44 23.68
CA ALA A 75 13.21 10.29 23.25
C ALA A 75 12.94 11.79 23.39
N ILE A 76 11.73 12.24 23.10
CA ILE A 76 11.36 13.67 23.21
C ILE A 76 11.40 14.19 24.65
N ALA A 77 11.24 13.34 25.67
CA ALA A 77 11.27 13.76 27.07
C ALA A 77 12.67 14.23 27.50
N ASP A 78 13.72 13.76 26.85
CA ASP A 78 15.10 14.20 27.10
C ASP A 78 15.38 15.55 26.41
N TYR A 79 14.70 15.84 25.31
CA TYR A 79 14.83 17.05 24.51
C TYR A 79 13.95 18.19 25.05
N GLU A 80 12.63 17.96 25.19
CA GLU A 80 11.64 18.98 25.53
C GLU A 80 11.66 19.32 27.02
N LYS A 81 11.78 20.61 27.36
CA LYS A 81 11.85 21.07 28.76
C LYS A 81 10.63 21.89 29.17
N GLU A 82 10.05 22.63 28.23
CA GLU A 82 9.02 23.62 28.56
C GLU A 82 7.61 23.07 28.50
N TRP A 83 7.36 22.10 27.57
CA TRP A 83 6.04 21.47 27.37
C TRP A 83 4.91 22.50 27.24
N VAL A 84 5.10 23.47 26.33
CA VAL A 84 4.14 24.52 26.09
C VAL A 84 2.81 23.93 25.63
N LYS A 85 1.70 24.42 26.22
CA LYS A 85 0.35 23.98 25.88
C LYS A 85 -0.23 24.87 24.79
N HIS A 86 -0.30 24.36 23.57
CA HIS A 86 -0.93 25.01 22.42
C HIS A 86 -2.41 24.65 22.27
N PRO A 87 -3.25 25.51 21.70
CA PRO A 87 -4.55 25.12 21.18
C PRO A 87 -4.36 24.14 20.00
N VAL A 88 -4.88 22.93 20.09
CA VAL A 88 -4.78 21.92 19.03
C VAL A 88 -6.13 21.70 18.38
N LEU A 89 -6.20 21.87 17.06
CA LEU A 89 -7.34 21.52 16.23
C LEU A 89 -6.96 20.25 15.43
N HIS A 90 -7.55 19.13 15.75
CA HIS A 90 -7.30 17.85 15.09
C HIS A 90 -8.56 17.40 14.35
N PHE A 91 -8.48 17.30 13.03
CA PHE A 91 -9.56 16.86 12.14
C PHE A 91 -9.23 15.47 11.58
N ASP A 92 -10.06 14.48 11.89
CA ASP A 92 -10.00 13.14 11.27
C ASP A 92 -11.08 13.05 10.20
N LEU A 93 -10.68 13.16 8.94
CA LEU A 93 -11.61 13.15 7.80
C LEU A 93 -11.95 11.76 7.30
N SER A 94 -11.55 10.70 8.00
CA SER A 94 -11.83 9.30 7.62
C SER A 94 -13.32 8.97 7.52
N GLY A 95 -14.17 9.71 8.22
CA GLY A 95 -15.63 9.61 8.17
C GLY A 95 -16.28 10.25 6.94
N ALA A 96 -15.57 11.12 6.23
CA ALA A 96 -16.10 11.90 5.10
C ALA A 96 -16.05 11.08 3.79
N LYS A 97 -16.87 10.03 3.69
CA LYS A 97 -16.92 9.12 2.54
C LYS A 97 -18.27 9.18 1.84
N HIS A 98 -18.25 8.98 0.51
CA HIS A 98 -19.47 8.90 -0.32
C HIS A 98 -20.39 10.13 -0.23
N PHE A 99 -19.82 11.30 0.01
CA PHE A 99 -20.57 12.53 0.17
C PHE A 99 -20.76 13.25 -1.16
N ASP A 100 -21.92 13.90 -1.30
CA ASP A 100 -22.10 14.99 -2.23
C ASP A 100 -21.55 16.30 -1.62
N ALA A 101 -21.64 17.40 -2.38
CA ALA A 101 -21.12 18.71 -1.97
C ALA A 101 -21.77 19.24 -0.68
N ASP A 102 -23.08 19.03 -0.52
CA ASP A 102 -23.82 19.55 0.64
C ASP A 102 -23.52 18.70 1.89
N ALA A 103 -23.46 17.38 1.74
CA ALA A 103 -23.08 16.48 2.82
C ALA A 103 -21.65 16.72 3.30
N LEU A 104 -20.69 16.96 2.40
CA LEU A 104 -19.32 17.29 2.78
C LEU A 104 -19.22 18.62 3.52
N ASN A 105 -19.87 19.69 3.03
CA ASN A 105 -19.91 20.97 3.73
C ASN A 105 -20.51 20.83 5.14
N ASN A 106 -21.60 20.08 5.26
CA ASN A 106 -22.24 19.83 6.54
C ASN A 106 -21.31 19.04 7.49
N TYR A 107 -20.63 18.01 6.98
CA TYR A 107 -19.66 17.25 7.75
C TYR A 107 -18.52 18.14 8.29
N LEU A 108 -17.90 18.96 7.43
CA LEU A 108 -16.85 19.88 7.85
C LEU A 108 -17.36 20.89 8.89
N ASN A 109 -18.60 21.34 8.75
CA ASN A 109 -19.23 22.21 9.73
C ASN A 109 -19.43 21.51 11.09
N LEU A 110 -19.75 20.24 11.13
CA LEU A 110 -19.87 19.46 12.36
C LEU A 110 -18.51 19.24 13.03
N GLU A 111 -17.46 18.97 12.27
CA GLU A 111 -16.09 18.81 12.78
C GLU A 111 -15.55 20.09 13.46
N LEU A 112 -16.07 21.26 13.12
CA LEU A 112 -15.67 22.53 13.71
C LEU A 112 -16.42 22.85 15.02
N LEU A 113 -17.58 22.23 15.28
CA LEU A 113 -18.43 22.55 16.46
C LEU A 113 -17.70 22.41 17.81
N PRO A 114 -16.93 21.34 18.10
CA PRO A 114 -16.25 21.22 19.39
C PRO A 114 -15.29 22.38 19.66
N TYR A 115 -14.65 22.90 18.62
CA TYR A 115 -13.72 24.03 18.73
C TYR A 115 -14.46 25.38 18.85
N GLU A 116 -15.64 25.51 18.26
CA GLU A 116 -16.50 26.66 18.49
C GLU A 116 -17.06 26.71 19.91
N GLU A 117 -17.37 25.56 20.49
CA GLU A 117 -17.76 25.47 21.91
C GLU A 117 -16.64 25.93 22.83
N LEU A 118 -15.37 25.63 22.49
CA LEU A 118 -14.20 26.04 23.27
C LEU A 118 -13.82 27.52 23.07
N TYR A 119 -13.79 27.98 21.83
CA TYR A 119 -13.20 29.29 21.46
C TYR A 119 -14.25 30.30 21.00
N GLY A 120 -15.50 29.92 20.92
CA GLY A 120 -16.61 30.76 20.50
C GLY A 120 -16.82 30.79 18.98
N LYS A 121 -17.95 31.35 18.57
CA LYS A 121 -18.36 31.56 17.18
C LYS A 121 -18.75 33.03 16.97
N ARG A 122 -18.54 33.56 15.76
CA ARG A 122 -19.06 34.87 15.37
C ARG A 122 -20.25 34.71 14.44
N GLU A 123 -21.23 35.60 14.61
CA GLU A 123 -22.31 35.77 13.66
C GLU A 123 -21.72 36.14 12.29
N GLY A 124 -22.12 35.46 11.24
CA GLY A 124 -21.61 35.63 9.87
C GLY A 124 -20.50 34.66 9.42
N GLU A 125 -19.91 33.88 10.32
CA GLU A 125 -19.01 32.76 9.95
C GLU A 125 -19.89 31.58 9.51
N ILE A 126 -20.20 31.49 8.21
CA ILE A 126 -21.16 30.50 7.67
C ILE A 126 -20.42 29.30 7.08
N TYR A 127 -19.38 29.57 6.29
CA TYR A 127 -18.65 28.52 5.56
C TYR A 127 -17.56 27.88 6.42
N PRO A 128 -17.21 26.61 6.21
CA PRO A 128 -16.19 25.91 7.00
C PRO A 128 -14.83 26.61 7.07
N ASN A 129 -14.40 27.23 5.97
CA ASN A 129 -13.14 27.99 5.94
C ASN A 129 -13.17 29.27 6.81
N GLU A 130 -14.28 30.02 6.81
CA GLU A 130 -14.45 31.23 7.64
C GLU A 130 -14.46 30.85 9.12
N ARG A 131 -15.14 29.76 9.45
CA ARG A 131 -15.24 29.22 10.80
C ARG A 131 -13.87 28.75 11.30
N LEU A 132 -13.10 28.00 10.50
CA LEU A 132 -11.74 27.59 10.82
C LEU A 132 -10.84 28.80 11.09
N GLU A 133 -10.86 29.80 10.20
CA GLU A 133 -10.10 31.03 10.37
C GLU A 133 -10.47 31.76 11.69
N GLY A 134 -11.76 31.88 11.97
CA GLY A 134 -12.26 32.51 13.18
C GLY A 134 -11.86 31.80 14.46
N ILE A 135 -11.97 30.45 14.47
CA ILE A 135 -11.60 29.60 15.62
C ILE A 135 -10.10 29.79 15.94
N VAL A 136 -9.21 29.63 14.96
CA VAL A 136 -7.75 29.76 15.18
C VAL A 136 -7.38 31.14 15.74
N LYS A 137 -7.93 32.22 15.20
CA LYS A 137 -7.67 33.58 15.69
C LYS A 137 -8.18 33.81 17.12
N ARG A 138 -9.35 33.23 17.45
CA ARG A 138 -9.91 33.35 18.81
C ARG A 138 -9.14 32.47 19.80
N ALA A 139 -8.71 31.27 19.41
CA ALA A 139 -7.87 30.42 20.21
C ALA A 139 -6.57 31.14 20.61
N TYR A 140 -5.86 31.71 19.63
CA TYR A 140 -4.67 32.51 19.88
C TYR A 140 -4.95 33.71 20.81
N LYS A 141 -6.04 34.45 20.56
CA LYS A 141 -6.40 35.61 21.40
C LYS A 141 -6.70 35.22 22.85
N GLN A 142 -7.29 34.05 23.08
CA GLN A 142 -7.69 33.62 24.43
C GLN A 142 -6.54 32.98 25.20
N THR A 143 -5.65 32.26 24.54
CA THR A 143 -4.56 31.53 25.19
C THR A 143 -3.24 32.28 25.21
N GLY A 144 -3.01 33.19 24.25
CA GLY A 144 -1.72 33.82 24.00
C GLY A 144 -0.77 32.93 23.18
N GLU A 145 -1.12 31.63 22.99
CA GLU A 145 -0.30 30.66 22.30
C GLU A 145 -0.81 30.42 20.88
N LYS A 146 0.13 30.23 19.93
CA LYS A 146 -0.18 29.87 18.55
C LYS A 146 -0.86 28.52 18.48
N ALA A 147 -1.81 28.37 17.58
CA ALA A 147 -2.56 27.13 17.40
C ALA A 147 -1.77 26.09 16.59
N VAL A 148 -2.11 24.83 16.80
CA VAL A 148 -1.65 23.70 15.98
C VAL A 148 -2.85 23.13 15.23
N VAL A 149 -2.67 22.86 13.93
CA VAL A 149 -3.69 22.23 13.10
C VAL A 149 -3.16 20.87 12.61
N ILE A 150 -3.92 19.82 12.91
CA ILE A 150 -3.62 18.46 12.46
C ILE A 150 -4.79 17.99 11.60
N ILE A 151 -4.48 17.52 10.39
CA ILE A 151 -5.48 17.02 9.45
C ILE A 151 -5.09 15.60 9.07
N ASP A 152 -5.83 14.63 9.58
CA ASP A 152 -5.66 13.22 9.27
C ASP A 152 -6.63 12.78 8.17
N GLU A 153 -6.16 11.89 7.27
CA GLU A 153 -6.92 11.37 6.15
C GLU A 153 -7.53 12.48 5.24
N TYR A 154 -6.72 13.52 4.96
CA TYR A 154 -7.15 14.72 4.21
C TYR A 154 -7.80 14.42 2.85
N ASP A 155 -7.46 13.30 2.26
CA ASP A 155 -7.87 12.84 0.93
C ASP A 155 -9.08 11.89 0.96
N ALA A 156 -9.54 11.47 2.14
CA ALA A 156 -10.66 10.53 2.27
C ALA A 156 -11.95 11.01 1.56
N PRO A 157 -12.33 12.30 1.57
CA PRO A 157 -13.50 12.77 0.86
C PRO A 157 -13.44 12.62 -0.65
N LEU A 158 -12.23 12.50 -1.22
CA LEU A 158 -11.98 12.49 -2.67
C LEU A 158 -11.64 11.10 -3.20
N LEU A 159 -11.14 10.20 -2.35
CA LEU A 159 -10.66 8.88 -2.78
C LEU A 159 -11.73 8.00 -3.42
N ASP A 160 -12.94 8.02 -2.87
CA ASP A 160 -14.02 7.15 -3.37
C ASP A 160 -14.55 7.59 -4.74
N VAL A 161 -14.38 8.88 -5.08
CA VAL A 161 -14.86 9.49 -6.33
C VAL A 161 -13.73 9.84 -7.30
N VAL A 162 -12.49 9.42 -7.02
CA VAL A 162 -11.32 9.77 -7.86
C VAL A 162 -11.47 9.31 -9.33
N HIS A 163 -12.29 8.30 -9.58
CA HIS A 163 -12.60 7.79 -10.91
C HIS A 163 -13.82 8.48 -11.58
N GLU A 164 -14.53 9.35 -10.87
CA GLU A 164 -15.77 10.02 -11.26
C GLU A 164 -15.54 11.53 -11.41
N LYS A 165 -15.08 11.99 -12.57
CA LYS A 165 -14.68 13.40 -12.78
C LYS A 165 -15.78 14.42 -12.43
N GLU A 166 -17.04 14.10 -12.66
CA GLU A 166 -18.16 15.00 -12.38
C GLU A 166 -18.38 15.19 -10.88
N ASN A 167 -18.23 14.13 -10.10
CA ASN A 167 -18.39 14.17 -8.64
C ASN A 167 -17.14 14.70 -7.94
N LEU A 168 -15.95 14.43 -8.47
CA LEU A 168 -14.68 14.84 -7.90
C LEU A 168 -14.52 16.37 -7.83
N GLN A 169 -14.88 17.10 -8.88
CA GLN A 169 -14.60 18.53 -8.97
C GLN A 169 -15.33 19.40 -7.92
N PRO A 170 -16.62 19.18 -7.61
CA PRO A 170 -17.30 19.91 -6.53
C PRO A 170 -16.67 19.65 -5.17
N LEU A 171 -16.42 18.40 -4.81
CA LEU A 171 -15.82 18.02 -3.51
C LEU A 171 -14.41 18.59 -3.36
N ARG A 172 -13.62 18.56 -4.43
CA ARG A 172 -12.29 19.16 -4.46
C ARG A 172 -12.31 20.65 -4.14
N ARG A 173 -13.24 21.42 -4.75
CA ARG A 173 -13.39 22.87 -4.47
C ARG A 173 -13.72 23.14 -3.01
N ILE A 174 -14.55 22.30 -2.39
CA ILE A 174 -14.87 22.43 -0.97
C ILE A 174 -13.62 22.22 -0.12
N MET A 175 -12.84 21.17 -0.42
CA MET A 175 -11.60 20.89 0.32
C MET A 175 -10.55 21.98 0.09
N GLN A 176 -10.39 22.51 -1.13
CA GLN A 176 -9.53 23.67 -1.39
C GLN A 176 -9.92 24.88 -0.54
N ASN A 177 -11.21 25.19 -0.52
CA ASN A 177 -11.71 26.29 0.30
C ASN A 177 -11.44 26.07 1.79
N PHE A 178 -11.66 24.83 2.27
CA PHE A 178 -11.44 24.50 3.68
C PHE A 178 -9.98 24.69 4.11
N TYR A 179 -9.02 24.34 3.25
CA TYR A 179 -7.59 24.50 3.55
C TYR A 179 -7.03 25.89 3.25
N SER A 180 -7.72 26.71 2.45
CA SER A 180 -7.21 28.00 2.00
C SER A 180 -6.84 28.99 3.12
N PRO A 181 -7.50 29.01 4.30
CA PRO A 181 -7.11 29.90 5.39
C PRO A 181 -5.74 29.58 6.00
N LEU A 182 -5.22 28.35 5.89
CA LEU A 182 -4.00 27.92 6.58
C LEU A 182 -2.80 28.84 6.26
N LYS A 183 -2.67 29.29 5.01
CA LYS A 183 -1.61 30.24 4.63
C LYS A 183 -1.76 31.60 5.31
N LYS A 184 -2.97 32.15 5.32
CA LYS A 184 -3.27 33.44 5.95
C LYS A 184 -3.13 33.39 7.46
N LEU A 185 -3.28 32.20 8.03
CA LEU A 185 -3.18 31.94 9.46
C LEU A 185 -1.74 31.75 9.96
N ASP A 186 -0.73 31.81 9.11
CA ASP A 186 0.68 31.66 9.48
C ASP A 186 1.11 32.44 10.75
N PRO A 187 0.72 33.71 10.96
CA PRO A 187 1.05 34.42 12.20
C PRO A 187 0.45 33.81 13.47
N TYR A 188 -0.58 32.99 13.34
CA TYR A 188 -1.36 32.36 14.42
C TYR A 188 -1.14 30.86 14.56
N LEU A 189 -0.33 30.26 13.66
CA LEU A 189 -0.04 28.84 13.67
C LEU A 189 1.39 28.57 14.16
N GLU A 190 1.52 27.64 15.08
CA GLU A 190 2.79 27.05 15.52
C GLU A 190 3.22 25.93 14.61
N PHE A 191 2.26 25.04 14.26
CA PHE A 191 2.53 23.86 13.47
C PHE A 191 1.26 23.42 12.71
N CYS A 192 1.47 22.90 11.52
CA CYS A 192 0.42 22.29 10.72
C CYS A 192 0.91 20.93 10.19
N PHE A 193 0.20 19.86 10.52
CA PHE A 193 0.50 18.51 10.04
C PHE A 193 -0.66 17.98 9.21
N ILE A 194 -0.36 17.56 7.98
CA ILE A 194 -1.37 17.04 7.05
C ILE A 194 -0.94 15.64 6.62
N THR A 195 -1.83 14.67 6.75
CA THR A 195 -1.54 13.30 6.35
C THR A 195 -2.70 12.62 5.63
N GLY A 196 -2.36 11.69 4.73
CA GLY A 196 -3.29 10.92 3.93
C GLY A 196 -2.60 9.76 3.22
N ILE A 197 -3.30 9.16 2.28
CA ILE A 197 -2.81 8.04 1.48
C ILE A 197 -2.21 8.55 0.19
N THR A 198 -2.96 9.38 -0.54
CA THR A 198 -2.60 9.85 -1.86
C THR A 198 -1.96 11.23 -1.83
N LYS A 199 -1.36 11.61 -2.94
CA LYS A 199 -0.91 12.97 -3.19
C LYS A 199 -1.88 13.63 -4.16
N PHE A 200 -2.93 14.26 -3.64
CA PHE A 200 -3.67 15.21 -4.46
C PHE A 200 -2.76 16.39 -4.77
N PRO A 201 -2.80 16.98 -5.97
CA PRO A 201 -1.76 17.91 -6.39
C PRO A 201 -1.55 19.01 -5.35
N GLN A 202 -0.32 19.17 -4.93
CA GLN A 202 0.10 20.39 -4.21
C GLN A 202 -0.34 21.65 -4.96
N LEU A 203 -0.48 21.57 -6.29
CA LEU A 203 -0.93 22.64 -7.17
C LEU A 203 -2.42 22.98 -7.06
N SER A 204 -3.28 22.10 -6.55
CA SER A 204 -4.72 22.37 -6.59
C SER A 204 -5.39 22.51 -5.24
N ILE A 205 -5.07 21.68 -4.25
CA ILE A 205 -5.62 21.79 -2.88
C ILE A 205 -4.71 22.65 -2.01
N PHE A 206 -3.39 22.52 -2.17
CA PHE A 206 -2.39 23.25 -1.39
C PHE A 206 -1.60 24.26 -2.22
N SER A 207 -2.10 24.67 -3.40
CA SER A 207 -1.39 25.63 -4.28
C SER A 207 -1.01 26.93 -3.59
N GLU A 208 -1.72 27.26 -2.52
CA GLU A 208 -1.45 28.44 -1.72
C GLU A 208 -0.45 28.18 -0.58
N LEU A 209 -0.19 26.94 -0.17
CA LEU A 209 0.76 26.55 0.88
C LEU A 209 2.15 26.29 0.29
N ASN A 210 2.84 27.35 -0.14
CA ASN A 210 4.17 27.23 -0.75
C ASN A 210 5.26 26.74 0.22
N ASN A 211 4.97 26.74 1.51
CA ASN A 211 5.86 26.35 2.61
C ASN A 211 5.53 24.96 3.18
N LEU A 212 4.77 24.14 2.46
CA LEU A 212 4.45 22.78 2.88
C LEU A 212 5.61 21.83 2.57
N ASP A 213 6.29 21.37 3.60
CA ASP A 213 7.37 20.38 3.51
C ASP A 213 6.80 18.98 3.30
N ASN A 214 6.88 18.46 2.08
CA ASN A 214 6.50 17.08 1.78
C ASN A 214 7.63 16.13 2.13
N ILE A 215 7.52 15.48 3.30
CA ILE A 215 8.54 14.57 3.81
C ILE A 215 8.37 13.11 3.35
N SER A 216 7.40 12.82 2.51
CA SER A 216 7.02 11.44 2.15
C SER A 216 8.14 10.63 1.49
N LEU A 217 9.06 11.29 0.77
CA LEU A 217 10.19 10.66 0.08
C LEU A 217 11.55 11.03 0.67
N PHE A 218 11.59 11.66 1.84
CA PHE A 218 12.87 12.00 2.48
C PHE A 218 13.42 10.82 3.26
N ASP A 219 14.67 10.45 2.98
CA ASP A 219 15.35 9.29 3.59
C ASP A 219 15.26 9.32 5.12
N GLN A 220 15.47 10.48 5.72
CA GLN A 220 15.44 10.66 7.18
C GLN A 220 14.06 10.42 7.82
N TYR A 221 12.95 10.50 7.05
CA TYR A 221 11.58 10.28 7.53
C TYR A 221 10.96 8.99 7.02
N SER A 222 11.73 8.12 6.39
CA SER A 222 11.24 6.87 5.83
C SER A 222 10.59 5.96 6.88
N ALA A 223 11.18 5.91 8.08
CA ALA A 223 10.71 5.09 9.20
C ALA A 223 9.80 5.83 10.20
N ILE A 224 9.33 7.06 9.89
CA ILE A 224 8.40 7.81 10.75
C ILE A 224 7.09 7.05 10.98
N CYS A 225 6.65 6.29 9.98
CA CYS A 225 5.58 5.31 10.04
C CYS A 225 6.13 3.96 9.58
N GLY A 226 5.59 2.87 10.11
CA GLY A 226 6.13 1.53 9.87
C GLY A 226 7.02 1.07 11.02
N ILE A 227 7.52 -0.14 10.92
CA ILE A 227 8.45 -0.74 11.89
C ILE A 227 9.72 -1.13 11.15
N SER A 228 10.88 -0.63 11.59
CA SER A 228 12.16 -1.00 11.01
C SER A 228 12.60 -2.39 11.47
N LYS A 229 13.53 -2.99 10.73
CA LYS A 229 14.14 -4.27 11.13
C LYS A 229 14.87 -4.15 12.45
N THR A 230 15.51 -3.02 12.71
CA THR A 230 16.18 -2.74 13.98
C THR A 230 15.19 -2.71 15.14
N GLU A 231 14.04 -2.04 15.00
CA GLU A 231 12.99 -2.02 16.02
C GLU A 231 12.44 -3.42 16.30
N LEU A 232 12.20 -4.22 15.26
CA LEU A 232 11.73 -5.61 15.41
C LEU A 232 12.76 -6.46 16.16
N THR A 233 14.03 -6.40 15.79
CA THR A 233 15.09 -7.26 16.35
C THR A 233 15.59 -6.83 17.72
N THR A 234 15.31 -5.60 18.14
CA THR A 234 15.68 -5.08 19.47
C THR A 234 14.51 -5.06 20.45
N GLN A 235 13.44 -4.31 20.10
CA GLN A 235 12.34 -4.05 21.02
C GLN A 235 11.29 -5.18 21.03
N MET A 236 11.11 -5.90 19.90
CA MET A 236 10.07 -6.92 19.73
C MET A 236 10.65 -8.34 19.61
N LYS A 237 11.97 -8.51 19.79
CA LYS A 237 12.65 -9.81 19.67
C LYS A 237 12.01 -10.92 20.51
N PRO A 238 11.67 -10.72 21.80
CA PRO A 238 11.06 -11.78 22.60
C PRO A 238 9.71 -12.27 22.07
N ASP A 239 8.94 -11.37 21.43
CA ASP A 239 7.66 -11.74 20.83
C ASP A 239 7.83 -12.47 19.50
N ALA A 240 8.86 -12.13 18.71
CA ALA A 240 9.23 -12.88 17.51
C ALA A 240 9.76 -14.29 17.86
N GLU A 241 10.53 -14.44 18.94
CA GLU A 241 10.94 -15.74 19.47
C GLU A 241 9.72 -16.57 19.89
N ALA A 242 8.78 -15.96 20.62
CA ALA A 242 7.55 -16.64 21.05
C ALA A 242 6.61 -17.01 19.88
N LEU A 243 6.60 -16.22 18.81
CA LEU A 243 5.91 -16.58 17.56
C LEU A 243 6.60 -17.78 16.89
N GLY A 244 7.94 -17.79 16.81
CA GLY A 244 8.72 -18.91 16.29
C GLY A 244 8.42 -20.21 17.02
N GLU A 245 8.47 -20.20 18.36
CA GLU A 245 8.09 -21.36 19.18
C GLU A 245 6.67 -21.87 18.87
N ALA A 246 5.69 -20.95 18.74
CA ALA A 246 4.31 -21.31 18.44
C ALA A 246 4.14 -21.94 17.06
N LEU A 247 5.00 -21.60 16.11
CA LEU A 247 5.01 -22.14 14.73
C LEU A 247 5.98 -23.33 14.55
N GLY A 248 6.72 -23.71 15.58
CA GLY A 248 7.74 -24.76 15.49
C GLY A 248 8.97 -24.36 14.67
N MET A 249 9.32 -23.07 14.66
CA MET A 249 10.42 -22.47 13.93
C MET A 249 11.48 -21.93 14.90
N THR A 250 12.73 -21.87 14.45
CA THR A 250 13.77 -21.09 15.11
C THR A 250 13.49 -19.58 15.00
N TYR A 251 14.15 -18.77 15.80
CA TYR A 251 14.03 -17.31 15.70
C TYR A 251 14.42 -16.79 14.31
N GLU A 252 15.50 -17.32 13.73
CA GLU A 252 16.01 -16.94 12.42
C GLU A 252 15.02 -17.28 11.30
N GLU A 253 14.42 -18.46 11.37
CA GLU A 253 13.36 -18.88 10.41
C GLU A 253 12.12 -18.00 10.57
N CYS A 254 11.70 -17.72 11.80
CA CYS A 254 10.56 -16.84 12.06
C CYS A 254 10.83 -15.42 11.55
N LEU A 255 12.03 -14.88 11.81
CA LEU A 255 12.41 -13.55 11.33
C LEU A 255 12.41 -13.49 9.80
N LYS A 256 12.89 -14.53 9.12
CA LYS A 256 12.86 -14.65 7.66
C LYS A 256 11.43 -14.66 7.12
N GLU A 257 10.55 -15.45 7.74
CA GLU A 257 9.13 -15.50 7.35
C GLU A 257 8.42 -14.16 7.58
N LEU A 258 8.64 -13.50 8.71
CA LEU A 258 8.11 -12.17 8.99
C LEU A 258 8.58 -11.14 7.95
N THR A 259 9.88 -11.18 7.61
CA THR A 259 10.47 -10.31 6.58
C THR A 259 9.83 -10.55 5.22
N GLN A 260 9.70 -11.81 4.78
CA GLN A 260 9.07 -12.12 3.49
C GLN A 260 7.61 -11.71 3.44
N PHE A 261 6.91 -11.81 4.57
CA PHE A 261 5.47 -11.63 4.63
C PHE A 261 5.03 -10.18 4.80
N TYR A 262 5.75 -9.37 5.60
CA TYR A 262 5.29 -8.04 6.04
C TYR A 262 6.27 -6.89 5.80
N ASP A 263 7.54 -7.17 5.50
CA ASP A 263 8.57 -6.17 5.21
C ASP A 263 8.52 -5.69 3.75
N GLY A 264 9.53 -4.95 3.33
CA GLY A 264 9.77 -4.60 1.93
C GLY A 264 9.07 -3.33 1.47
N TYR A 265 8.47 -2.55 2.36
CA TYR A 265 8.01 -1.20 2.02
C TYR A 265 9.17 -0.22 2.05
N HIS A 266 9.48 0.36 0.92
CA HIS A 266 10.58 1.30 0.72
C HIS A 266 10.05 2.65 0.25
N PHE A 267 10.31 3.72 1.00
CA PHE A 267 9.66 5.01 0.80
C PHE A 267 10.57 6.13 0.27
N SER A 268 11.86 5.86 0.06
CA SER A 268 12.80 6.86 -0.44
C SER A 268 13.95 6.19 -1.20
N GLU A 269 14.93 6.97 -1.66
CA GLU A 269 15.99 6.45 -2.53
C GLU A 269 17.03 5.60 -1.80
N LYS A 270 17.30 5.91 -0.52
CA LYS A 270 18.40 5.32 0.28
C LYS A 270 17.96 4.81 1.64
N SER A 271 16.67 4.72 1.90
CA SER A 271 16.17 4.25 3.18
C SER A 271 16.26 2.74 3.34
N GLU A 272 16.13 2.28 4.57
CA GLU A 272 15.84 0.88 4.85
C GLU A 272 14.37 0.54 4.55
N ASP A 273 14.10 -0.75 4.33
CA ASP A 273 12.74 -1.25 4.25
C ASP A 273 12.06 -1.21 5.62
N VAL A 274 10.73 -1.06 5.61
CA VAL A 274 9.93 -1.11 6.84
C VAL A 274 8.80 -2.11 6.72
N PHE A 275 8.49 -2.76 7.83
CA PHE A 275 7.34 -3.65 7.97
C PHE A 275 6.04 -2.86 8.02
N ASN A 276 4.98 -3.45 7.48
CA ASN A 276 3.63 -2.99 7.78
C ASN A 276 3.33 -3.17 9.28
N PRO A 277 3.14 -2.10 10.06
CA PRO A 277 3.03 -2.20 11.51
C PRO A 277 1.75 -2.92 11.95
N PHE A 278 0.66 -2.78 11.20
CA PHE A 278 -0.62 -3.42 11.53
C PHE A 278 -0.53 -4.94 11.41
N SER A 279 0.04 -5.43 10.30
CA SER A 279 0.17 -6.87 10.05
C SER A 279 1.19 -7.51 10.99
N LEU A 280 2.34 -6.87 11.17
CA LEU A 280 3.39 -7.37 12.07
C LEU A 280 2.88 -7.46 13.51
N VAL A 281 2.28 -6.39 14.05
CA VAL A 281 1.74 -6.37 15.41
C VAL A 281 0.64 -7.41 15.60
N LYS A 282 -0.23 -7.60 14.61
CA LYS A 282 -1.25 -8.65 14.64
C LYS A 282 -0.65 -10.05 14.64
N ALA A 283 0.37 -10.30 13.83
CA ALA A 283 1.02 -11.60 13.75
C ALA A 283 1.68 -11.96 15.09
N LEU A 284 2.41 -11.03 15.70
CA LEU A 284 3.05 -11.23 16.99
C LEU A 284 2.01 -11.43 18.11
N ASN A 285 0.95 -10.62 18.13
CA ASN A 285 -0.12 -10.75 19.13
C ASN A 285 -0.91 -12.06 19.01
N ALA A 286 -1.28 -12.44 17.78
CA ALA A 286 -2.06 -13.65 17.51
C ALA A 286 -1.20 -14.93 17.44
N ARG A 287 0.13 -14.80 17.42
CA ARG A 287 1.10 -15.89 17.18
C ARG A 287 0.80 -16.69 15.94
N LYS A 288 0.46 -15.97 14.87
CA LYS A 288 0.09 -16.55 13.58
C LYS A 288 0.47 -15.60 12.45
N ILE A 289 1.11 -16.12 11.42
CA ILE A 289 1.37 -15.38 10.17
C ILE A 289 0.13 -15.55 9.28
N ALA A 290 -0.47 -14.44 8.84
CA ALA A 290 -1.67 -14.41 8.00
C ALA A 290 -1.82 -13.05 7.29
N PRO A 291 -2.59 -12.93 6.21
CA PRO A 291 -2.78 -11.69 5.46
C PRO A 291 -3.74 -10.72 6.21
N TYR A 292 -3.23 -10.00 7.18
CA TYR A 292 -4.04 -9.12 8.04
C TYR A 292 -4.39 -7.78 7.39
N TRP A 293 -3.46 -7.18 6.66
CA TRP A 293 -3.68 -5.91 5.98
C TRP A 293 -4.72 -6.05 4.87
N PHE A 294 -4.56 -7.05 4.05
CA PHE A 294 -5.47 -7.35 2.94
C PHE A 294 -6.84 -7.86 3.43
N GLY A 295 -6.86 -8.71 4.44
CA GLY A 295 -8.10 -9.27 5.04
C GLY A 295 -9.03 -8.22 5.66
N SER A 296 -8.58 -6.98 5.79
CA SER A 296 -9.38 -5.87 6.29
C SER A 296 -10.18 -5.11 5.23
N GLY A 297 -10.20 -5.60 4.02
CA GLY A 297 -10.96 -5.12 2.88
C GLY A 297 -10.06 -4.57 1.77
N THR A 298 -10.03 -5.25 0.63
CA THR A 298 -9.53 -4.66 -0.62
C THR A 298 -10.45 -3.51 -0.96
N PRO A 299 -9.93 -2.29 -1.16
CA PRO A 299 -10.78 -1.17 -1.54
C PRO A 299 -11.48 -1.49 -2.87
N SER A 300 -12.80 -1.33 -2.90
CA SER A 300 -13.60 -1.56 -4.13
C SER A 300 -13.10 -0.69 -5.30
N PHE A 301 -12.49 0.45 -4.99
CA PHE A 301 -11.91 1.33 -6.00
C PHE A 301 -10.72 0.68 -6.72
N LEU A 302 -9.93 -0.17 -6.06
CA LEU A 302 -8.76 -0.83 -6.68
C LEU A 302 -9.19 -1.70 -7.85
N LEU A 303 -10.22 -2.53 -7.66
CA LEU A 303 -10.74 -3.40 -8.71
C LEU A 303 -11.25 -2.59 -9.90
N LYS A 304 -12.05 -1.55 -9.64
CA LYS A 304 -12.53 -0.61 -10.66
C LYS A 304 -11.38 0.07 -11.41
N LEU A 305 -10.29 0.37 -10.71
CA LEU A 305 -9.11 0.99 -11.28
C LEU A 305 -8.35 0.05 -12.21
N LEU A 306 -8.13 -1.18 -11.77
CA LEU A 306 -7.45 -2.21 -12.55
C LEU A 306 -8.21 -2.53 -13.84
N ASP A 307 -9.55 -2.60 -13.76
CA ASP A 307 -10.42 -2.77 -14.93
C ASP A 307 -10.34 -1.56 -15.87
N LYS A 308 -10.49 -0.35 -15.33
CA LYS A 308 -10.50 0.90 -16.12
C LYS A 308 -9.20 1.10 -16.92
N TYR A 309 -8.05 0.79 -16.31
CA TYR A 309 -6.75 1.00 -16.94
C TYR A 309 -6.16 -0.27 -17.57
N HIS A 310 -6.92 -1.38 -17.60
CA HIS A 310 -6.49 -2.66 -18.15
C HIS A 310 -5.09 -3.07 -17.67
N VAL A 311 -4.88 -2.99 -16.34
CA VAL A 311 -3.56 -3.22 -15.73
C VAL A 311 -3.14 -4.67 -15.92
N ASN A 312 -2.00 -4.87 -16.55
CA ASN A 312 -1.37 -6.19 -16.59
C ASN A 312 -0.63 -6.43 -15.28
N LEU A 313 -1.15 -7.31 -14.45
CA LEU A 313 -0.57 -7.65 -13.15
C LEU A 313 0.84 -8.24 -13.25
N ALA A 314 1.13 -8.95 -14.36
CA ALA A 314 2.44 -9.50 -14.62
C ALA A 314 3.51 -8.41 -14.80
N SER A 315 3.13 -7.23 -15.27
CA SER A 315 4.05 -6.11 -15.47
C SER A 315 4.27 -5.25 -14.22
N LEU A 316 3.60 -5.55 -13.10
CA LEU A 316 3.77 -4.77 -11.86
C LEU A 316 5.11 -5.04 -11.16
N GLU A 317 5.72 -6.22 -11.37
CA GLU A 317 7.04 -6.54 -10.83
C GLU A 317 8.15 -6.09 -11.78
N GLY A 318 9.07 -5.28 -11.25
CA GLY A 318 10.21 -4.77 -12.03
C GLY A 318 9.84 -3.65 -13.00
N GLN A 319 8.74 -2.94 -12.76
CA GLN A 319 8.31 -1.83 -13.60
C GLN A 319 9.28 -0.65 -13.45
N GLU A 320 9.92 -0.25 -14.54
CA GLU A 320 10.76 0.94 -14.62
C GLU A 320 9.88 2.19 -14.66
N ALA A 321 10.20 3.19 -13.86
CA ALA A 321 9.42 4.40 -13.70
C ALA A 321 10.29 5.60 -13.33
N VAL A 322 9.90 6.79 -13.75
CA VAL A 322 10.46 8.04 -13.24
C VAL A 322 9.56 8.59 -12.13
N LEU A 323 10.09 9.42 -11.24
CA LEU A 323 9.37 9.94 -10.09
C LEU A 323 8.00 10.55 -10.48
N SER A 324 7.98 11.33 -11.56
CA SER A 324 6.75 11.98 -12.06
C SER A 324 5.69 11.01 -12.57
N SER A 325 6.00 9.74 -12.82
CA SER A 325 5.01 8.76 -13.30
C SER A 325 4.29 8.02 -12.16
N PHE A 326 4.82 7.96 -10.95
CA PHE A 326 4.18 7.26 -9.84
C PHE A 326 3.96 8.14 -8.59
N ASP A 327 4.69 9.24 -8.45
CA ASP A 327 4.54 10.22 -7.37
C ASP A 327 3.73 11.45 -7.81
N GLN A 328 2.95 11.31 -8.87
CA GLN A 328 2.06 12.37 -9.36
C GLN A 328 0.69 12.35 -8.68
N SER A 329 -0.06 13.40 -8.99
CA SER A 329 -1.46 13.51 -8.60
C SER A 329 -2.32 12.38 -9.15
N THR A 330 -3.19 11.87 -8.30
CA THR A 330 -4.21 10.90 -8.72
C THR A 330 -5.28 11.49 -9.65
N GLU A 331 -5.37 12.82 -9.78
CA GLU A 331 -6.33 13.49 -10.68
C GLU A 331 -5.89 13.48 -12.15
N GLU A 332 -4.59 13.48 -12.40
CA GLU A 332 -4.00 13.53 -13.74
C GLU A 332 -3.55 12.15 -14.22
N MET A 333 -3.97 11.08 -13.50
CA MET A 333 -3.58 9.72 -13.84
C MET A 333 -4.00 9.34 -15.26
N THR A 334 -3.03 8.91 -16.04
CA THR A 334 -3.23 8.24 -17.33
C THR A 334 -3.22 6.72 -17.20
N ASP A 335 -2.73 6.22 -16.06
CA ASP A 335 -2.65 4.80 -15.69
C ASP A 335 -2.88 4.59 -14.19
N ALA A 336 -2.85 3.36 -13.71
CA ALA A 336 -3.11 3.01 -12.31
C ALA A 336 -1.87 3.16 -11.39
N LEU A 337 -0.67 3.38 -11.96
CA LEU A 337 0.59 3.30 -11.25
C LEU A 337 0.68 4.24 -10.03
N PRO A 338 0.30 5.53 -10.13
CA PRO A 338 0.35 6.43 -8.99
C PRO A 338 -0.47 5.95 -7.81
N LEU A 339 -1.68 5.48 -8.06
CA LEU A 339 -2.58 5.04 -6.99
C LEU A 339 -2.15 3.70 -6.39
N LEU A 340 -1.63 2.77 -7.20
CA LEU A 340 -1.07 1.49 -6.72
C LEU A 340 0.13 1.73 -5.79
N TYR A 341 1.03 2.65 -6.16
CA TYR A 341 2.18 3.01 -5.34
C TYR A 341 1.74 3.71 -4.04
N GLN A 342 0.96 4.77 -4.13
CA GLN A 342 0.56 5.57 -2.98
C GLN A 342 -0.33 4.78 -2.00
N SER A 343 -1.14 3.84 -2.51
CA SER A 343 -1.94 2.95 -1.67
C SER A 343 -1.17 1.77 -1.08
N GLY A 344 0.10 1.55 -1.47
CA GLY A 344 0.98 0.52 -0.91
C GLY A 344 0.86 -0.86 -1.56
N TYR A 345 0.28 -0.96 -2.75
CA TYR A 345 0.31 -2.19 -3.56
C TYR A 345 1.63 -2.34 -4.32
N LEU A 346 2.28 -1.22 -4.60
CA LEU A 346 3.64 -1.16 -5.13
C LEU A 346 4.54 -0.37 -4.18
N THR A 347 5.84 -0.61 -4.29
CA THR A 347 6.89 0.09 -3.56
C THR A 347 8.12 0.26 -4.43
N ILE A 348 9.04 1.11 -4.02
CA ILE A 348 10.36 1.23 -4.65
C ILE A 348 11.16 -0.03 -4.33
N LYS A 349 11.71 -0.71 -5.34
CA LYS A 349 12.62 -1.86 -5.19
C LYS A 349 14.07 -1.49 -5.45
N LYS A 350 14.29 -0.52 -6.34
CA LYS A 350 15.62 -0.05 -6.71
C LYS A 350 15.54 1.38 -7.21
N TYR A 351 16.60 2.15 -6.99
CA TYR A 351 16.82 3.45 -7.60
C TYR A 351 18.16 3.48 -8.32
N ASP A 352 18.14 3.96 -9.56
CA ASP A 352 19.35 4.23 -10.35
C ASP A 352 19.61 5.74 -10.39
N PRO A 353 20.65 6.25 -9.69
CA PRO A 353 20.92 7.67 -9.62
C PRO A 353 21.45 8.24 -10.96
N MET A 354 22.01 7.40 -11.84
CA MET A 354 22.54 7.84 -13.13
C MET A 354 21.41 8.24 -14.08
N PHE A 355 20.33 7.46 -14.11
CA PHE A 355 19.17 7.71 -14.96
C PHE A 355 18.01 8.36 -14.22
N ARG A 356 18.11 8.51 -12.88
CA ARG A 356 17.02 8.93 -11.99
C ARG A 356 15.77 8.05 -12.17
N GLU A 357 16.01 6.78 -12.31
CA GLU A 357 15.00 5.77 -12.61
C GLU A 357 14.76 4.88 -11.41
N TYR A 358 13.49 4.61 -11.16
CA TYR A 358 13.04 3.74 -10.09
C TYR A 358 12.55 2.42 -10.68
N THR A 359 12.85 1.33 -10.03
CA THR A 359 12.20 0.04 -10.28
C THR A 359 11.15 -0.16 -9.20
N LEU A 360 9.91 -0.33 -9.61
CA LEU A 360 8.79 -0.60 -8.71
C LEU A 360 8.45 -2.09 -8.69
N GLY A 361 7.85 -2.55 -7.60
CA GLY A 361 7.38 -3.94 -7.46
C GLY A 361 6.47 -4.11 -6.24
N ILE A 362 5.87 -5.28 -6.13
CA ILE A 362 5.00 -5.62 -4.99
C ILE A 362 5.85 -5.71 -3.72
N PRO A 363 5.46 -5.06 -2.59
CA PRO A 363 6.32 -4.97 -1.42
C PRO A 363 6.68 -6.34 -0.83
N ASN A 364 5.70 -7.22 -0.66
CA ASN A 364 5.87 -8.47 0.07
C ASN A 364 4.83 -9.53 -0.29
N LYS A 365 4.95 -10.68 0.36
CA LYS A 365 4.08 -11.83 0.13
C LYS A 365 2.62 -11.56 0.53
N GLU A 366 2.37 -10.82 1.62
CA GLU A 366 1.00 -10.49 2.03
C GLU A 366 0.25 -9.73 0.94
N VAL A 367 0.89 -8.71 0.37
CA VAL A 367 0.28 -7.88 -0.69
C VAL A 367 0.12 -8.68 -1.98
N ARG A 368 1.12 -9.50 -2.33
CA ARG A 368 1.06 -10.36 -3.51
C ARG A 368 -0.10 -11.35 -3.42
N ASP A 369 -0.16 -12.11 -2.35
CA ASP A 369 -1.19 -13.13 -2.13
C ASP A 369 -2.59 -12.47 -2.07
N GLY A 370 -2.67 -11.30 -1.43
CA GLY A 370 -3.90 -10.53 -1.34
C GLY A 370 -4.39 -10.02 -2.70
N LEU A 371 -3.51 -9.44 -3.52
CA LEU A 371 -3.85 -9.01 -4.88
C LEU A 371 -4.35 -10.19 -5.71
N LEU A 372 -3.62 -11.30 -5.72
CA LEU A 372 -3.99 -12.50 -6.46
C LEU A 372 -5.38 -13.01 -6.04
N ASN A 373 -5.62 -13.16 -4.73
CA ASN A 373 -6.92 -13.61 -4.20
C ASN A 373 -8.08 -12.68 -4.55
N SER A 374 -7.82 -11.39 -4.65
CA SER A 374 -8.85 -10.40 -4.98
C SER A 374 -9.16 -10.32 -6.46
N LEU A 375 -8.19 -10.64 -7.30
CA LEU A 375 -8.29 -10.48 -8.75
C LEU A 375 -8.75 -11.76 -9.46
N ILE A 376 -8.38 -12.92 -8.94
CA ILE A 376 -8.83 -14.20 -9.50
C ILE A 376 -10.36 -14.22 -9.75
N PRO A 377 -11.24 -13.82 -8.81
CA PRO A 377 -12.68 -13.81 -9.06
C PRO A 377 -13.15 -12.87 -10.19
N HIS A 378 -12.36 -11.84 -10.53
CA HIS A 378 -12.68 -10.93 -11.64
C HIS A 378 -12.31 -11.48 -13.01
N TYR A 379 -11.25 -12.27 -13.07
CA TYR A 379 -10.79 -12.89 -14.31
C TYR A 379 -11.41 -14.28 -14.56
N VAL A 380 -11.94 -14.90 -13.47
CA VAL A 380 -12.29 -16.32 -13.48
C VAL A 380 -13.55 -16.56 -12.71
N ASN A 381 -14.65 -16.68 -12.92
CA ASN A 381 -15.96 -17.00 -12.33
C ASN A 381 -16.21 -16.71 -10.82
N PRO A 382 -17.31 -16.02 -10.45
CA PRO A 382 -17.63 -15.60 -9.09
C PRO A 382 -18.12 -16.68 -8.10
N ARG A 383 -18.24 -17.97 -8.48
CA ARG A 383 -18.65 -19.02 -7.55
C ARG A 383 -17.46 -19.52 -6.70
N ARG A 384 -17.34 -18.98 -5.50
CA ARG A 384 -16.18 -19.11 -4.60
C ARG A 384 -15.83 -20.57 -4.21
N SER A 385 -16.81 -21.46 -4.08
CA SER A 385 -16.58 -22.86 -3.66
C SER A 385 -15.87 -23.72 -4.70
N ASP A 386 -16.10 -23.46 -5.97
CA ASP A 386 -15.52 -24.26 -7.07
C ASP A 386 -14.07 -23.83 -7.33
N ASN A 387 -13.74 -22.56 -7.04
CA ASN A 387 -12.41 -21.99 -7.18
C ASN A 387 -11.40 -22.62 -6.19
N ASP A 388 -11.79 -22.85 -4.94
CA ASP A 388 -10.91 -23.38 -3.90
C ASP A 388 -10.48 -24.82 -4.21
N ALA A 389 -11.43 -25.66 -4.64
CA ALA A 389 -11.14 -27.06 -5.00
C ALA A 389 -10.24 -27.15 -6.25
N PHE A 390 -10.51 -26.30 -7.24
CA PHE A 390 -9.70 -26.21 -8.45
C PHE A 390 -8.27 -25.75 -8.12
N LEU A 391 -8.10 -24.61 -7.42
CA LEU A 391 -6.79 -24.08 -7.04
C LEU A 391 -5.98 -25.11 -6.25
N LEU A 392 -6.61 -25.86 -5.34
CA LEU A 392 -5.94 -26.92 -4.59
C LEU A 392 -5.46 -28.06 -5.50
N GLY A 393 -6.28 -28.47 -6.49
CA GLY A 393 -5.91 -29.48 -7.47
C GLY A 393 -4.73 -29.04 -8.33
N PHE A 394 -4.80 -27.84 -8.86
CA PHE A 394 -3.74 -27.20 -9.63
C PHE A 394 -2.44 -27.06 -8.82
N CYS A 395 -2.52 -26.54 -7.58
CA CYS A 395 -1.38 -26.46 -6.69
C CYS A 395 -0.70 -27.80 -6.48
N LYS A 396 -1.48 -28.86 -6.18
CA LYS A 396 -0.95 -30.21 -5.97
C LYS A 396 -0.25 -30.77 -7.21
N ALA A 397 -0.79 -30.50 -8.39
CA ALA A 397 -0.18 -30.92 -9.66
C ALA A 397 1.18 -30.24 -9.86
N VAL A 398 1.24 -28.93 -9.72
CA VAL A 398 2.50 -28.19 -9.90
C VAL A 398 3.55 -28.56 -8.85
N TYR A 399 3.18 -28.69 -7.56
CA TYR A 399 4.13 -29.13 -6.52
C TYR A 399 4.67 -30.54 -6.72
N ARG A 400 3.93 -31.39 -7.46
CA ARG A 400 4.40 -32.72 -7.87
C ARG A 400 5.22 -32.69 -9.16
N ASN A 401 5.47 -31.48 -9.70
CA ASN A 401 6.15 -31.29 -10.98
C ASN A 401 5.39 -31.95 -12.18
N ASP A 402 4.06 -32.09 -12.04
CA ASP A 402 3.15 -32.62 -13.04
C ASP A 402 2.47 -31.48 -13.80
N ILE A 403 3.20 -30.92 -14.75
CA ILE A 403 2.73 -29.77 -15.56
C ILE A 403 1.57 -30.16 -16.46
N GLU A 404 1.51 -31.40 -16.91
CA GLU A 404 0.41 -31.91 -17.75
C GLU A 404 -0.92 -31.91 -16.99
N ALA A 405 -0.93 -32.44 -15.77
CA ALA A 405 -2.09 -32.34 -14.88
C ALA A 405 -2.45 -30.88 -14.51
N ALA A 406 -1.47 -30.01 -14.31
CA ALA A 406 -1.70 -28.59 -14.04
C ALA A 406 -2.39 -27.90 -15.23
N LEU A 407 -1.94 -28.14 -16.45
CA LEU A 407 -2.55 -27.58 -17.67
C LEU A 407 -3.97 -28.14 -17.91
N GLU A 408 -4.22 -29.42 -17.60
CA GLU A 408 -5.55 -30.00 -17.67
C GLU A 408 -6.51 -29.39 -16.65
N HIS A 409 -6.06 -29.13 -15.42
CA HIS A 409 -6.82 -28.38 -14.45
C HIS A 409 -7.13 -26.97 -14.97
N MET A 410 -6.14 -26.28 -15.54
CA MET A 410 -6.32 -24.96 -16.12
C MET A 410 -7.32 -24.96 -17.27
N ARG A 411 -7.24 -25.95 -18.19
CA ARG A 411 -8.18 -26.12 -19.29
C ARG A 411 -9.61 -26.25 -18.80
N THR A 412 -9.81 -27.17 -17.84
CA THR A 412 -11.13 -27.41 -17.24
C THR A 412 -11.69 -26.15 -16.61
N TYR A 413 -10.84 -25.40 -15.93
CA TYR A 413 -11.25 -24.18 -15.25
C TYR A 413 -11.59 -23.05 -16.22
N MET A 414 -10.79 -22.83 -17.26
CA MET A 414 -11.08 -21.82 -18.28
C MET A 414 -12.41 -22.08 -19.00
N ALA A 415 -12.78 -23.35 -19.18
CA ALA A 415 -14.08 -23.72 -19.75
C ALA A 415 -15.29 -23.32 -18.87
N THR A 416 -15.07 -22.96 -17.60
CA THR A 416 -16.12 -22.50 -16.67
C THR A 416 -16.32 -20.98 -16.69
N ILE A 417 -15.49 -20.23 -17.42
CA ILE A 417 -15.55 -18.77 -17.45
C ILE A 417 -16.78 -18.29 -18.25
N PRO A 418 -17.66 -17.44 -17.69
CA PRO A 418 -18.88 -16.98 -18.37
C PRO A 418 -18.60 -16.18 -19.65
N TYR A 419 -19.54 -16.22 -20.57
CA TYR A 419 -19.48 -15.60 -21.90
C TYR A 419 -19.39 -14.07 -21.91
N ASP A 420 -19.76 -13.40 -20.81
CA ASP A 420 -19.98 -11.94 -20.74
C ASP A 420 -18.71 -11.11 -20.52
N LEU A 421 -17.53 -11.73 -20.41
CA LEU A 421 -16.27 -11.03 -20.24
C LEU A 421 -15.69 -10.65 -21.61
N GLU A 422 -15.71 -9.36 -21.95
CA GLU A 422 -15.45 -8.80 -23.29
C GLU A 422 -14.01 -8.91 -23.84
N ASN A 423 -13.05 -9.48 -23.12
CA ASN A 423 -11.63 -9.41 -23.51
C ASN A 423 -11.06 -10.79 -23.93
N HIS A 424 -10.81 -10.99 -25.23
CA HIS A 424 -10.29 -12.22 -25.82
C HIS A 424 -8.89 -12.07 -26.40
N SER A 425 -8.09 -11.11 -25.88
CA SER A 425 -6.74 -10.89 -26.36
C SER A 425 -5.76 -11.93 -25.77
N GLU A 426 -4.67 -12.19 -26.49
CA GLU A 426 -3.54 -13.00 -26.02
C GLU A 426 -3.09 -12.55 -24.61
N LYS A 427 -3.06 -11.24 -24.34
CA LYS A 427 -2.75 -10.68 -23.02
C LYS A 427 -3.71 -11.11 -21.92
N HIS A 428 -4.97 -11.31 -22.22
CA HIS A 428 -5.96 -11.82 -21.25
C HIS A 428 -5.61 -13.24 -20.79
N TYR A 429 -5.31 -14.14 -21.73
CA TYR A 429 -4.92 -15.50 -21.42
C TYR A 429 -3.56 -15.57 -20.70
N GLN A 430 -2.59 -14.75 -21.09
CA GLN A 430 -1.31 -14.58 -20.38
C GLN A 430 -1.53 -14.11 -18.94
N THR A 431 -2.46 -13.20 -18.71
CA THR A 431 -2.80 -12.70 -17.37
C THR A 431 -3.40 -13.81 -16.50
N ILE A 432 -4.35 -14.57 -17.01
CA ILE A 432 -4.95 -15.71 -16.28
C ILE A 432 -3.86 -16.75 -15.94
N PHE A 433 -3.03 -17.09 -16.91
CA PHE A 433 -1.91 -18.02 -16.71
C PHE A 433 -0.96 -17.52 -15.62
N TYR A 434 -0.54 -16.28 -15.69
CA TYR A 434 0.32 -15.65 -14.67
C TYR A 434 -0.32 -15.67 -13.28
N LEU A 435 -1.58 -15.28 -13.17
CA LEU A 435 -2.31 -15.30 -11.90
C LEU A 435 -2.34 -16.67 -11.26
N MET A 436 -2.62 -17.71 -12.04
CA MET A 436 -2.71 -19.07 -11.55
C MET A 436 -1.37 -19.60 -11.04
N PHE A 437 -0.29 -19.38 -11.77
CA PHE A 437 1.04 -19.81 -11.35
C PHE A 437 1.64 -18.95 -10.23
N SER A 438 1.32 -17.66 -10.20
CA SER A 438 1.74 -16.75 -9.11
C SER A 438 1.11 -17.12 -7.77
N PHE A 439 -0.10 -17.69 -7.79
CA PHE A 439 -0.80 -18.18 -6.60
C PHE A 439 -0.04 -19.30 -5.86
N LEU A 440 0.81 -20.03 -6.56
CA LEU A 440 1.60 -21.15 -6.01
C LEU A 440 2.81 -20.70 -5.18
N ASN A 441 3.08 -19.41 -5.01
CA ASN A 441 4.36 -18.92 -4.50
C ASN A 441 5.58 -19.39 -5.31
N ILE A 442 5.36 -19.82 -6.52
CA ILE A 442 6.41 -20.26 -7.43
C ILE A 442 6.91 -19.03 -8.16
N TYR A 443 8.23 -18.91 -8.26
CA TYR A 443 8.82 -17.82 -8.99
C TYR A 443 8.51 -17.96 -10.48
N ILE A 444 7.56 -17.15 -10.95
CA ILE A 444 7.22 -17.05 -12.37
C ILE A 444 7.50 -15.62 -12.85
N ARG A 445 8.13 -15.50 -14.01
CA ARG A 445 8.29 -14.25 -14.75
C ARG A 445 7.52 -14.34 -16.05
N THR A 446 6.79 -13.29 -16.39
CA THR A 446 6.10 -13.16 -17.68
C THR A 446 6.86 -12.17 -18.57
N GLU A 447 6.69 -12.34 -19.88
CA GLU A 447 7.36 -11.54 -20.90
C GLU A 447 8.88 -11.40 -20.66
N VAL A 448 9.54 -12.51 -20.36
CA VAL A 448 10.98 -12.52 -20.08
C VAL A 448 11.77 -12.19 -21.34
N LYS A 449 12.49 -11.09 -21.32
CA LYS A 449 13.36 -10.65 -22.44
C LYS A 449 14.54 -11.60 -22.58
N SER A 450 14.74 -12.10 -23.79
CA SER A 450 15.98 -12.73 -24.23
C SER A 450 16.71 -11.82 -25.23
N ALA A 451 17.92 -12.19 -25.63
CA ALA A 451 18.69 -11.44 -26.64
C ALA A 451 17.97 -11.34 -28.00
N ILE A 452 17.04 -12.23 -28.31
CA ILE A 452 16.39 -12.36 -29.63
C ILE A 452 14.85 -12.13 -29.54
N GLY A 453 14.29 -12.00 -28.33
CA GLY A 453 12.85 -11.82 -28.15
C GLY A 453 12.40 -11.89 -26.70
N ARG A 454 11.13 -12.28 -26.47
CA ARG A 454 10.54 -12.46 -25.13
C ARG A 454 9.79 -13.77 -25.07
N ALA A 455 10.07 -14.58 -24.04
CA ALA A 455 9.21 -15.69 -23.66
C ALA A 455 7.99 -15.18 -22.90
N ASP A 456 6.83 -15.78 -23.12
CA ASP A 456 5.60 -15.37 -22.46
C ASP A 456 5.64 -15.60 -20.94
N ALA A 457 6.23 -16.71 -20.50
CA ALA A 457 6.46 -16.95 -19.08
C ALA A 457 7.64 -17.90 -18.84
N VAL A 458 8.31 -17.74 -17.70
CA VAL A 458 9.34 -18.65 -17.20
C VAL A 458 9.04 -18.96 -15.74
N MET A 459 8.99 -20.26 -15.41
CA MET A 459 8.71 -20.74 -14.05
C MET A 459 9.92 -21.48 -13.50
N HIS A 460 10.43 -21.03 -12.35
CA HIS A 460 11.55 -21.65 -11.66
C HIS A 460 11.06 -22.56 -10.54
N MET A 461 11.19 -23.87 -10.74
CA MET A 461 11.04 -24.88 -9.70
C MET A 461 12.40 -25.19 -9.04
N PRO A 462 12.43 -25.89 -7.89
CA PRO A 462 13.69 -26.24 -7.23
C PRO A 462 14.70 -26.95 -8.14
N ASP A 463 14.25 -27.88 -8.98
CA ASP A 463 15.05 -28.74 -9.84
C ASP A 463 14.79 -28.56 -11.35
N THR A 464 13.78 -27.79 -11.73
CA THR A 464 13.32 -27.66 -13.12
C THR A 464 13.00 -26.21 -13.46
N ILE A 465 13.31 -25.79 -14.67
CA ILE A 465 12.88 -24.52 -15.24
C ILE A 465 11.96 -24.82 -16.43
N TYR A 466 10.76 -24.25 -16.38
CA TYR A 466 9.80 -24.33 -17.48
C TYR A 466 9.77 -23.00 -18.23
N VAL A 467 9.86 -23.06 -19.55
CA VAL A 467 9.68 -21.91 -20.44
C VAL A 467 8.40 -22.13 -21.23
N PHE A 468 7.47 -21.21 -21.09
CA PHE A 468 6.16 -21.25 -21.72
C PHE A 468 6.06 -20.26 -22.87
N GLU A 469 5.46 -20.68 -23.95
CA GLU A 469 5.02 -19.85 -25.05
C GLU A 469 3.55 -20.14 -25.35
N LEU A 470 2.76 -19.07 -25.49
CA LEU A 470 1.32 -19.11 -25.62
C LEU A 470 0.93 -18.62 -27.03
N LYS A 471 0.05 -19.31 -27.69
CA LYS A 471 -0.48 -18.90 -28.97
C LYS A 471 -1.99 -18.92 -28.95
N VAL A 472 -2.62 -17.90 -29.54
CA VAL A 472 -4.06 -17.84 -29.75
C VAL A 472 -4.35 -18.19 -31.20
N ASP A 473 -5.25 -19.16 -31.41
CA ASP A 473 -5.67 -19.67 -32.74
C ASP A 473 -4.51 -20.17 -33.61
N LYS A 474 -3.44 -20.67 -32.97
CA LYS A 474 -2.27 -21.31 -33.58
C LYS A 474 -1.91 -22.57 -32.83
N SER A 475 -1.06 -23.43 -33.41
CA SER A 475 -0.74 -24.72 -32.81
C SER A 475 0.26 -24.61 -31.64
N ALA A 476 0.24 -25.62 -30.75
CA ALA A 476 1.23 -25.77 -29.69
C ALA A 476 2.65 -26.05 -30.25
N GLU A 477 2.73 -26.67 -31.43
CA GLU A 477 3.99 -26.88 -32.17
C GLU A 477 4.61 -25.56 -32.61
N GLU A 478 3.81 -24.62 -33.09
CA GLU A 478 4.31 -23.27 -33.46
C GLU A 478 4.82 -22.51 -32.23
N ALA A 479 4.19 -22.70 -31.05
CA ALA A 479 4.67 -22.15 -29.81
C ALA A 479 6.04 -22.73 -29.41
N LEU A 480 6.19 -24.05 -29.44
CA LEU A 480 7.48 -24.70 -29.19
C LEU A 480 8.58 -24.27 -30.19
N ALA A 481 8.22 -24.18 -31.47
CA ALA A 481 9.16 -23.73 -32.50
C ALA A 481 9.67 -22.31 -32.23
N GLN A 482 8.84 -21.42 -31.73
CA GLN A 482 9.26 -20.06 -31.35
C GLN A 482 10.22 -20.06 -30.16
N ILE A 483 10.05 -20.93 -29.15
CA ILE A 483 11.01 -21.06 -28.05
C ILE A 483 12.41 -21.40 -28.59
N ASP A 484 12.47 -22.36 -29.53
CA ASP A 484 13.72 -22.79 -30.15
C ASP A 484 14.31 -21.69 -31.04
N GLU A 485 13.52 -21.11 -31.95
CA GLU A 485 13.97 -20.07 -32.90
C GLU A 485 14.50 -18.82 -32.18
N LYS A 486 13.85 -18.43 -31.09
CA LYS A 486 14.21 -17.25 -30.29
C LYS A 486 15.21 -17.55 -29.17
N GLY A 487 15.63 -18.81 -29.00
CA GLY A 487 16.63 -19.21 -28.02
C GLY A 487 16.25 -18.85 -26.58
N TYR A 488 14.98 -18.97 -26.22
CA TYR A 488 14.50 -18.56 -24.89
C TYR A 488 15.08 -19.42 -23.76
N MET A 489 15.59 -20.61 -24.04
CA MET A 489 16.22 -21.49 -23.08
C MET A 489 17.67 -21.11 -22.75
N LEU A 490 18.36 -20.45 -23.66
CA LEU A 490 19.81 -20.17 -23.55
C LEU A 490 20.24 -19.54 -22.22
N PRO A 491 19.51 -18.56 -21.65
CA PRO A 491 19.90 -17.94 -20.37
C PRO A 491 19.96 -18.92 -19.19
N TYR A 492 19.27 -20.06 -19.27
CA TYR A 492 19.06 -20.99 -18.15
C TYR A 492 19.95 -22.22 -18.20
N HIS A 493 20.68 -22.47 -19.30
CA HIS A 493 21.56 -23.64 -19.43
C HIS A 493 22.66 -23.69 -18.35
N ALA A 494 23.10 -22.52 -17.86
CA ALA A 494 24.12 -22.43 -16.83
C ALA A 494 23.62 -22.72 -15.40
N GLU A 495 22.30 -22.84 -15.19
CA GLU A 495 21.72 -23.02 -13.85
C GLU A 495 21.77 -24.46 -13.34
N GLY A 496 22.13 -25.43 -14.19
CA GLY A 496 22.27 -26.84 -13.83
C GLY A 496 20.95 -27.53 -13.45
N LYS A 497 19.83 -26.96 -13.85
CA LYS A 497 18.48 -27.51 -13.64
C LYS A 497 17.96 -28.17 -14.90
N ARG A 498 16.99 -29.04 -14.75
CA ARG A 498 16.23 -29.61 -15.86
C ARG A 498 15.50 -28.49 -16.59
N LEU A 499 15.58 -28.44 -17.91
CA LEU A 499 14.95 -27.41 -18.73
C LEU A 499 13.82 -28.05 -19.55
N VAL A 500 12.64 -27.44 -19.49
CA VAL A 500 11.43 -27.95 -20.15
C VAL A 500 10.72 -26.84 -20.90
N LYS A 501 10.46 -27.09 -22.18
CA LYS A 501 9.68 -26.22 -23.06
C LYS A 501 8.22 -26.62 -23.03
N VAL A 502 7.33 -25.63 -22.95
CA VAL A 502 5.87 -25.84 -22.95
C VAL A 502 5.24 -24.87 -23.94
N GLY A 503 4.75 -25.43 -25.05
CA GLY A 503 3.95 -24.69 -26.02
C GLY A 503 2.47 -24.89 -25.73
N ILE A 504 1.69 -23.81 -25.65
CA ILE A 504 0.25 -23.84 -25.32
C ILE A 504 -0.54 -23.15 -26.44
N SER A 505 -1.60 -23.80 -26.91
CA SER A 505 -2.58 -23.25 -27.85
C SER A 505 -3.87 -22.90 -27.13
N PHE A 506 -4.35 -21.67 -27.33
CA PHE A 506 -5.67 -21.22 -26.91
C PHE A 506 -6.59 -21.08 -28.11
N ASP A 507 -7.81 -21.61 -27.99
CA ASP A 507 -8.86 -21.41 -28.95
C ASP A 507 -9.74 -20.22 -28.52
N SER A 508 -9.72 -19.15 -29.31
CA SER A 508 -10.47 -17.92 -28.99
C SER A 508 -11.99 -18.11 -29.09
N THR A 509 -12.45 -19.11 -29.88
CA THR A 509 -13.87 -19.46 -30.04
C THR A 509 -14.38 -20.29 -28.86
N GLN A 510 -13.61 -21.30 -28.46
CA GLN A 510 -13.93 -22.16 -27.31
C GLN A 510 -13.49 -21.55 -25.98
N ARG A 511 -12.67 -20.50 -26.03
CA ARG A 511 -12.17 -19.72 -24.87
C ARG A 511 -11.44 -20.58 -23.83
N THR A 512 -10.70 -21.55 -24.29
CA THR A 512 -9.95 -22.48 -23.41
C THR A 512 -8.66 -22.92 -24.07
N ILE A 513 -7.83 -23.62 -23.32
CA ILE A 513 -6.68 -24.30 -23.88
C ILE A 513 -7.18 -25.42 -24.79
N SER A 514 -6.80 -25.36 -26.05
CA SER A 514 -7.16 -26.38 -27.07
C SER A 514 -6.15 -27.51 -27.09
N ASP A 515 -4.86 -27.20 -26.97
CA ASP A 515 -3.75 -28.18 -27.01
C ASP A 515 -2.51 -27.66 -26.30
N TRP A 516 -1.62 -28.56 -25.90
CA TRP A 516 -0.28 -28.23 -25.42
C TRP A 516 0.74 -29.29 -25.78
N LYS A 517 2.00 -28.90 -25.84
CA LYS A 517 3.14 -29.77 -26.04
C LYS A 517 4.23 -29.46 -25.01
N ILE A 518 4.73 -30.51 -24.39
CA ILE A 518 5.80 -30.46 -23.40
C ILE A 518 7.02 -31.20 -23.98
N LYS A 519 8.17 -30.54 -23.98
CA LYS A 519 9.40 -31.11 -24.49
C LYS A 519 10.56 -30.72 -23.58
N GLU A 520 11.36 -31.71 -23.21
CA GLU A 520 12.64 -31.50 -22.53
C GLU A 520 13.67 -30.96 -23.53
N ASP A 521 14.49 -29.97 -23.09
CA ASP A 521 15.51 -29.35 -23.94
C ASP A 521 16.76 -30.21 -24.02
#